data_e0fa35c17c585c60145ca6aa1d585db3
#
_entry.id   e0fa35c17c585c60145ca6aa1d585db3
#
_cell.length_a   1.000
_cell.length_b   1.000
_cell.length_c   1.000
_cell.angle_alpha   90.00
_cell.angle_beta   90.00
_cell.angle_gamma   90.00
#
_symmetry.space_group_name_H-M   'P 1'
#
loop_
_entity.id
_entity.type
_entity.pdbx_description
1 polymer ?
#
loop_
_entity_poly.entity_id
_entity_poly.type
_entity_poly.pdbx_seq_one_letter_code
_entity_poly.pdbx_strand_id
1 'polypeptide(L)'
;MYLSYHIYPYYPDSLNYQRDYLAYRDDSGKVNTYEAYLKDLKSVHSMPILVAEFGVPTSRGMGHESVMGYNQGQIDETKQGDILIDLFDSIYKCNYAGGLVFTWQDEWFKRTWNNVNFDIADERPFWSNPQTTEQCFGLMTFDPGTDNCISYVDGDVSEWGNDTPIVENSLGKLYMKSDEKYVYFMVDTSDYNFNSDTLYIPIDIKNNQGNDSYADAGITFDKQADFVISINGKDNSRIVCDQYYDAFTYQYGVQYGMIDVTDDLQQKNTGKFIPMNMCYGYELEIPTTKEKVGFKSFETGKFTYGNANPTSDDYQSLADFIYKDGKLEIKIPWQLLNVMDPSSKKIMDDFYTAQSITPTDLNGITVGLGKSGNIELTGTYDYQSWTTPTSHERLKPAYYVLQKNLKKYND
;
A
#
# COMPACT_ATOMS: atom_id res chain seq x y z
N MET A 1 38.96 -11.63 -8.96
CA MET A 1 37.67 -12.33 -9.23
C MET A 1 36.88 -12.36 -7.93
N TYR A 2 35.59 -12.10 -7.96
CA TYR A 2 34.67 -12.15 -6.81
C TYR A 2 33.33 -12.73 -7.27
N LEU A 3 32.50 -13.15 -6.31
CA LEU A 3 31.12 -13.56 -6.53
C LEU A 3 30.20 -12.42 -6.18
N SER A 4 29.04 -12.34 -6.84
CA SER A 4 28.05 -11.29 -6.66
C SER A 4 26.68 -11.93 -6.50
N TYR A 5 25.96 -11.55 -5.43
CA TYR A 5 24.62 -12.04 -5.12
C TYR A 5 23.68 -10.90 -4.75
N HIS A 6 22.41 -11.02 -5.13
CA HIS A 6 21.30 -10.21 -4.62
C HIS A 6 20.70 -10.99 -3.45
N ILE A 7 20.67 -10.41 -2.24
CA ILE A 7 20.23 -11.10 -1.04
C ILE A 7 19.31 -10.20 -0.24
N TYR A 8 18.05 -10.61 -0.15
CA TYR A 8 17.01 -9.89 0.58
C TYR A 8 16.54 -10.65 1.82
N PRO A 9 16.07 -9.98 2.90
CA PRO A 9 15.71 -10.65 4.15
C PRO A 9 14.40 -11.44 4.10
N TYR A 10 13.66 -11.31 3.02
CA TYR A 10 12.34 -11.93 2.81
C TYR A 10 12.30 -12.88 1.60
N TYR A 11 13.34 -12.89 0.77
CA TYR A 11 13.39 -13.71 -0.44
C TYR A 11 14.77 -14.37 -0.63
N PRO A 12 14.84 -15.66 -1.00
CA PRO A 12 13.71 -16.56 -1.25
C PRO A 12 12.93 -16.89 0.04
N ASP A 13 11.63 -17.20 -0.10
CA ASP A 13 10.73 -17.47 1.04
C ASP A 13 11.26 -18.55 2.00
N SER A 14 12.09 -19.47 1.48
CA SER A 14 12.73 -20.51 2.29
C SER A 14 13.56 -19.98 3.46
N LEU A 15 14.06 -18.74 3.39
CA LEU A 15 14.76 -18.07 4.52
C LEU A 15 13.87 -17.99 5.76
N ASN A 16 12.56 -17.89 5.57
CA ASN A 16 11.56 -17.77 6.63
C ASN A 16 11.10 -19.13 7.21
N TYR A 17 11.48 -20.26 6.60
CA TYR A 17 10.95 -21.57 6.96
C TYR A 17 12.03 -22.61 7.27
N GLN A 18 13.29 -22.36 6.93
CA GLN A 18 14.40 -23.26 7.23
C GLN A 18 14.65 -23.32 8.74
N ARG A 19 14.52 -24.52 9.34
CA ARG A 19 14.64 -24.72 10.79
C ARG A 19 15.97 -24.23 11.33
N ASP A 20 17.07 -24.45 10.62
CA ASP A 20 18.41 -24.04 11.04
C ASP A 20 18.56 -22.52 11.06
N TYR A 21 17.96 -21.82 10.06
CA TYR A 21 17.95 -20.36 10.03
C TYR A 21 17.07 -19.78 11.13
N LEU A 22 15.90 -20.37 11.36
CA LEU A 22 14.99 -19.95 12.45
C LEU A 22 15.57 -20.19 13.85
N ALA A 23 16.44 -21.18 13.98
CA ALA A 23 17.15 -21.47 15.24
C ALA A 23 18.33 -20.55 15.51
N TYR A 24 18.86 -19.90 14.47
CA TYR A 24 20.02 -19.03 14.59
C TYR A 24 19.69 -17.77 15.39
N ARG A 25 20.65 -17.39 16.26
CA ARG A 25 20.59 -16.14 17.03
C ARG A 25 21.86 -15.35 16.79
N ASP A 26 21.70 -14.06 16.53
CA ASP A 26 22.83 -13.12 16.45
C ASP A 26 23.45 -12.83 17.82
N ASP A 27 24.46 -11.99 17.85
CA ASP A 27 25.19 -11.63 19.10
C ASP A 27 24.28 -10.92 20.13
N SER A 28 23.14 -10.37 19.70
CA SER A 28 22.11 -9.76 20.57
C SER A 28 21.08 -10.77 21.09
N GLY A 29 21.16 -12.04 20.64
CA GLY A 29 20.21 -13.10 20.98
C GLY A 29 18.90 -13.08 20.19
N LYS A 30 18.79 -12.24 19.16
CA LYS A 30 17.61 -12.17 18.26
C LYS A 30 17.71 -13.18 17.13
N VAL A 31 16.55 -13.64 16.65
CA VAL A 31 16.49 -14.42 15.39
C VAL A 31 17.01 -13.55 14.26
N ASN A 32 17.99 -14.07 13.51
CA ASN A 32 18.54 -13.39 12.34
C ASN A 32 18.77 -14.40 11.20
N THR A 33 17.68 -14.69 10.48
CA THR A 33 17.71 -15.64 9.36
C THR A 33 18.56 -15.14 8.20
N TYR A 34 18.69 -13.83 8.05
CA TYR A 34 19.53 -13.20 7.04
C TYR A 34 21.03 -13.48 7.30
N GLU A 35 21.52 -13.24 8.53
CA GLU A 35 22.89 -13.53 8.91
C GLU A 35 23.20 -15.03 8.84
N ALA A 36 22.23 -15.89 9.23
CA ALA A 36 22.36 -17.33 9.11
C ALA A 36 22.59 -17.77 7.65
N TYR A 37 21.78 -17.26 6.73
CA TYR A 37 21.92 -17.53 5.30
C TYR A 37 23.26 -17.00 4.74
N LEU A 38 23.67 -15.80 5.13
CA LEU A 38 24.97 -15.26 4.72
C LEU A 38 26.12 -16.15 5.16
N LYS A 39 26.11 -16.68 6.40
CA LYS A 39 27.12 -17.62 6.91
C LYS A 39 27.13 -18.92 6.11
N ASP A 40 25.96 -19.46 5.82
CA ASP A 40 25.85 -20.69 5.05
C ASP A 40 26.38 -20.51 3.62
N LEU A 41 25.94 -19.46 2.92
CA LEU A 41 26.44 -19.11 1.59
C LEU A 41 27.97 -18.88 1.58
N LYS A 42 28.49 -18.20 2.60
CA LYS A 42 29.95 -17.98 2.73
C LYS A 42 30.74 -19.28 2.91
N SER A 43 30.18 -20.26 3.59
CA SER A 43 30.84 -21.53 3.90
C SER A 43 31.16 -22.36 2.66
N VAL A 44 30.42 -22.22 1.58
CA VAL A 44 30.56 -22.96 0.33
C VAL A 44 31.43 -22.26 -0.71
N HIS A 45 31.91 -21.05 -0.41
CA HIS A 45 32.74 -20.25 -1.31
C HIS A 45 34.09 -19.88 -0.74
N SER A 46 35.15 -20.00 -1.55
CA SER A 46 36.50 -19.57 -1.22
C SER A 46 36.86 -18.17 -1.73
N MET A 47 36.08 -17.62 -2.66
CA MET A 47 36.30 -16.29 -3.20
C MET A 47 35.60 -15.21 -2.36
N PRO A 48 36.08 -13.96 -2.43
CA PRO A 48 35.32 -12.83 -1.89
C PRO A 48 33.89 -12.77 -2.46
N ILE A 49 32.91 -12.45 -1.63
CA ILE A 49 31.51 -12.32 -2.02
C ILE A 49 31.09 -10.87 -1.80
N LEU A 50 30.44 -10.28 -2.81
CA LEU A 50 29.77 -8.98 -2.74
C LEU A 50 28.26 -9.21 -2.68
N VAL A 51 27.57 -8.63 -1.71
CA VAL A 51 26.12 -8.49 -1.76
C VAL A 51 25.81 -7.30 -2.68
N ALA A 52 25.51 -7.59 -3.94
CA ALA A 52 25.33 -6.56 -4.97
C ALA A 52 23.97 -5.88 -4.88
N GLU A 53 23.03 -6.47 -4.14
CA GLU A 53 21.77 -5.82 -3.76
C GLU A 53 21.30 -6.33 -2.41
N PHE A 54 20.93 -5.40 -1.52
CA PHE A 54 20.15 -5.66 -0.32
C PHE A 54 19.27 -4.45 -0.01
N GLY A 55 18.10 -4.66 0.59
CA GLY A 55 17.19 -3.57 0.90
C GLY A 55 15.81 -4.02 1.34
N VAL A 56 15.01 -3.07 1.75
CA VAL A 56 13.56 -3.19 2.01
C VAL A 56 12.84 -1.96 1.48
N PRO A 57 11.66 -2.11 0.85
CA PRO A 57 10.90 -0.96 0.32
C PRO A 57 9.98 -0.36 1.39
N THR A 58 9.63 0.90 1.21
CA THR A 58 8.72 1.68 2.07
C THR A 58 7.29 1.74 1.54
N SER A 59 6.89 0.74 0.76
CA SER A 59 5.55 0.67 0.19
C SER A 59 4.46 0.44 1.24
N ARG A 60 3.26 0.93 0.96
CA ARG A 60 2.04 0.59 1.69
C ARG A 60 1.60 -0.85 1.42
N GLY A 61 1.79 -1.35 0.21
CA GLY A 61 1.62 -2.74 -0.12
C GLY A 61 2.75 -3.61 0.43
N MET A 62 2.55 -4.93 0.44
CA MET A 62 3.54 -5.93 0.84
C MET A 62 3.60 -7.07 -0.18
N GLY A 63 4.82 -7.44 -0.60
CA GLY A 63 5.05 -8.52 -1.56
C GLY A 63 5.54 -9.81 -0.93
N HIS A 64 6.30 -9.73 0.17
CA HIS A 64 6.81 -10.88 0.92
C HIS A 64 6.94 -10.52 2.41
N GLU A 65 6.72 -11.51 3.27
CA GLU A 65 6.92 -11.41 4.71
C GLU A 65 8.33 -11.89 5.10
N SER A 66 8.88 -11.29 6.15
CA SER A 66 10.08 -11.78 6.83
C SER A 66 9.78 -12.06 8.30
N VAL A 67 10.22 -13.20 8.82
CA VAL A 67 10.11 -13.54 10.25
C VAL A 67 10.84 -12.55 11.17
N MET A 68 11.74 -11.74 10.60
CA MET A 68 12.42 -10.65 11.31
C MET A 68 11.63 -9.35 11.29
N GLY A 69 10.47 -9.29 10.60
CA GLY A 69 9.73 -8.07 10.33
C GLY A 69 10.39 -7.15 9.29
N TYR A 70 11.36 -7.66 8.52
CA TYR A 70 12.06 -6.96 7.45
C TYR A 70 11.40 -7.30 6.10
N ASN A 71 10.12 -6.98 6.01
CA ASN A 71 9.24 -7.37 4.91
C ASN A 71 9.56 -6.62 3.61
N GLN A 72 9.09 -7.16 2.50
CA GLN A 72 9.00 -6.39 1.27
C GLN A 72 7.74 -5.52 1.29
N GLY A 73 7.83 -4.38 1.96
CA GLY A 73 6.73 -3.43 2.14
C GLY A 73 6.17 -3.39 3.57
N GLN A 74 5.19 -2.52 3.83
CA GLN A 74 4.68 -2.21 5.16
C GLN A 74 5.79 -1.73 6.11
N ILE A 75 6.77 -1.02 5.58
CA ILE A 75 7.92 -0.45 6.30
C ILE A 75 7.85 1.07 6.20
N ASP A 76 7.88 1.74 7.34
CA ASP A 76 8.01 3.19 7.42
C ASP A 76 9.39 3.65 6.95
N GLU A 77 9.48 4.85 6.36
CA GLU A 77 10.73 5.40 5.80
C GLU A 77 11.86 5.55 6.83
N THR A 78 11.53 5.81 8.11
CA THR A 78 12.53 5.85 9.19
C THR A 78 13.03 4.46 9.51
N LYS A 79 12.11 3.50 9.66
CA LYS A 79 12.43 2.09 9.94
C LYS A 79 13.22 1.44 8.80
N GLN A 80 13.03 1.87 7.55
CA GLN A 80 13.86 1.43 6.42
C GLN A 80 15.34 1.64 6.72
N GLY A 81 15.72 2.81 7.22
CA GLY A 81 17.12 3.11 7.55
C GLY A 81 17.70 2.19 8.61
N ASP A 82 16.97 1.91 9.68
CA ASP A 82 17.40 1.00 10.75
C ASP A 82 17.59 -0.42 10.23
N ILE A 83 16.64 -0.92 9.41
CA ILE A 83 16.75 -2.25 8.80
C ILE A 83 17.95 -2.34 7.86
N LEU A 84 18.20 -1.32 7.05
CA LEU A 84 19.35 -1.29 6.14
C LEU A 84 20.67 -1.36 6.91
N ILE A 85 20.79 -0.72 8.07
CA ILE A 85 21.97 -0.82 8.95
C ILE A 85 22.12 -2.22 9.52
N ASP A 86 21.04 -2.83 10.01
CA ASP A 86 21.05 -4.19 10.56
C ASP A 86 21.46 -5.23 9.50
N LEU A 87 20.97 -5.08 8.27
CA LEU A 87 21.37 -5.93 7.14
C LEU A 87 22.85 -5.74 6.78
N PHE A 88 23.33 -4.49 6.75
CA PHE A 88 24.73 -4.20 6.47
C PHE A 88 25.66 -4.69 7.59
N ASP A 89 25.25 -4.58 8.85
CA ASP A 89 25.98 -5.17 9.99
C ASP A 89 26.16 -6.68 9.83
N SER A 90 25.12 -7.40 9.39
CA SER A 90 25.17 -8.83 9.11
C SER A 90 26.14 -9.16 7.95
N ILE A 91 26.11 -8.36 6.88
CA ILE A 91 27.04 -8.49 5.73
C ILE A 91 28.49 -8.30 6.19
N TYR A 92 28.74 -7.26 6.98
CA TYR A 92 30.07 -6.95 7.50
C TYR A 92 30.57 -8.04 8.43
N LYS A 93 29.80 -8.49 9.43
CA LYS A 93 30.12 -9.56 10.36
C LYS A 93 30.43 -10.90 9.68
N CYS A 94 29.75 -11.21 8.59
CA CYS A 94 29.99 -12.40 7.80
C CYS A 94 31.23 -12.30 6.90
N ASN A 95 32.00 -11.21 7.00
CA ASN A 95 33.24 -11.00 6.23
C ASN A 95 33.02 -11.07 4.71
N TYR A 96 31.98 -10.42 4.23
CA TYR A 96 31.76 -10.18 2.82
C TYR A 96 32.60 -9.00 2.32
N ALA A 97 32.83 -8.91 1.01
CA ALA A 97 33.57 -7.80 0.41
C ALA A 97 32.85 -6.44 0.51
N GLY A 98 31.57 -6.46 0.81
CA GLY A 98 30.72 -5.29 0.99
C GLY A 98 29.28 -5.56 0.59
N GLY A 99 28.43 -4.52 0.66
CA GLY A 99 27.05 -4.54 0.24
C GLY A 99 26.67 -3.25 -0.49
N LEU A 100 25.84 -3.36 -1.53
CA LEU A 100 25.27 -2.23 -2.27
C LEU A 100 23.78 -2.13 -1.94
N VAL A 101 23.38 -0.99 -1.38
CA VAL A 101 21.98 -0.73 -1.05
C VAL A 101 21.16 -0.66 -2.34
N PHE A 102 20.11 -1.43 -2.42
CA PHE A 102 19.08 -1.29 -3.43
C PHE A 102 17.92 -0.50 -2.83
N THR A 103 17.66 0.80 -3.22
CA THR A 103 18.36 1.48 -4.33
C THR A 103 18.51 2.97 -4.00
N TRP A 104 19.10 3.78 -4.90
CA TRP A 104 19.23 5.22 -4.70
C TRP A 104 17.90 5.96 -4.73
N GLN A 105 17.07 5.68 -5.74
CA GLN A 105 15.82 6.39 -5.99
C GLN A 105 14.65 5.44 -6.16
N ASP A 106 13.44 5.91 -5.86
CA ASP A 106 12.20 5.22 -6.18
C ASP A 106 12.00 5.15 -7.71
N GLU A 107 11.31 4.09 -8.17
CA GLU A 107 11.22 3.77 -9.60
C GLU A 107 9.75 3.52 -10.01
N TRP A 108 9.02 4.57 -10.37
CA TRP A 108 7.57 4.51 -10.67
C TRP A 108 7.19 3.50 -11.76
N PHE A 109 8.08 3.21 -12.71
CA PHE A 109 7.83 2.26 -13.80
C PHE A 109 7.80 0.80 -13.36
N LYS A 110 8.30 0.47 -12.17
CA LYS A 110 8.35 -0.92 -11.68
C LYS A 110 7.00 -1.46 -11.30
N ARG A 111 6.88 -2.79 -11.39
CA ARG A 111 5.68 -3.57 -11.06
C ARG A 111 6.06 -4.70 -10.09
N THR A 112 5.12 -5.12 -9.24
CA THR A 112 5.30 -6.23 -8.30
C THR A 112 4.41 -7.41 -8.70
N TRP A 113 4.89 -8.62 -8.52
CA TRP A 113 4.24 -9.87 -8.94
C TRP A 113 2.77 -10.00 -8.49
N ASN A 114 2.42 -9.47 -7.32
CA ASN A 114 1.11 -9.64 -6.69
C ASN A 114 0.05 -8.62 -7.12
N ASN A 115 0.43 -7.56 -7.83
CA ASN A 115 -0.51 -6.57 -8.37
C ASN A 115 -0.26 -6.20 -9.84
N VAL A 116 0.59 -6.96 -10.52
CA VAL A 116 0.94 -6.73 -11.93
C VAL A 116 -0.27 -6.80 -12.88
N ASN A 117 -1.36 -7.48 -12.51
CA ASN A 117 -2.58 -7.55 -13.31
C ASN A 117 -3.56 -6.39 -13.04
N PHE A 118 -3.25 -5.54 -12.05
CA PHE A 118 -4.12 -4.46 -11.58
C PHE A 118 -3.72 -3.09 -12.13
N ASP A 119 -2.74 -3.03 -13.02
CA ASP A 119 -2.30 -1.81 -13.68
C ASP A 119 -2.07 -2.00 -15.19
N ILE A 120 -1.91 -0.90 -15.92
CA ILE A 120 -1.57 -0.88 -17.34
C ILE A 120 -0.06 -0.69 -17.45
N ALA A 121 0.65 -1.70 -17.98
CA ALA A 121 2.11 -1.76 -17.97
C ALA A 121 2.78 -0.54 -18.62
N ASP A 122 2.28 -0.11 -19.77
CA ASP A 122 2.88 0.98 -20.55
C ASP A 122 2.62 2.36 -19.90
N GLU A 123 1.61 2.47 -19.03
CA GLU A 123 1.25 3.70 -18.32
C GLU A 123 1.92 3.84 -16.95
N ARG A 124 2.64 2.81 -16.48
CA ARG A 124 3.29 2.81 -15.17
C ARG A 124 4.26 3.98 -14.92
N PRO A 125 5.00 4.49 -15.91
CA PRO A 125 5.89 5.64 -15.69
C PRO A 125 5.17 6.96 -15.35
N PHE A 126 3.86 7.05 -15.59
CA PHE A 126 3.11 8.31 -15.46
C PHE A 126 2.50 8.53 -14.08
N TRP A 127 2.54 7.55 -13.18
CA TRP A 127 1.99 7.65 -11.84
C TRP A 127 2.69 6.72 -10.86
N SER A 128 2.59 7.00 -9.56
CA SER A 128 3.16 6.18 -8.50
C SER A 128 2.07 5.36 -7.82
N ASN A 129 2.33 4.06 -7.61
CA ASN A 129 1.43 3.18 -6.88
C ASN A 129 2.06 2.74 -5.55
N PRO A 130 1.67 3.31 -4.41
CA PRO A 130 2.19 2.92 -3.10
C PRO A 130 1.92 1.45 -2.72
N GLN A 131 1.00 0.77 -3.42
CA GLN A 131 0.74 -0.66 -3.24
C GLN A 131 1.82 -1.53 -3.92
N THR A 132 2.61 -0.96 -4.84
CA THR A 132 3.64 -1.67 -5.60
C THR A 132 4.98 -1.60 -4.88
N THR A 133 5.42 -2.70 -4.30
CA THR A 133 6.62 -2.74 -3.46
C THR A 133 7.89 -2.35 -4.21
N GLU A 134 8.05 -2.82 -5.44
CA GLU A 134 9.24 -2.58 -6.27
C GLU A 134 9.48 -1.09 -6.60
N GLN A 135 8.46 -0.24 -6.47
CA GLN A 135 8.63 1.20 -6.72
C GLN A 135 9.31 1.96 -5.58
N CYS A 136 9.34 1.41 -4.36
CA CYS A 136 9.57 2.17 -3.13
C CYS A 136 10.88 1.83 -2.41
N PHE A 137 11.87 1.26 -3.09
CA PHE A 137 13.16 0.88 -2.51
C PHE A 137 14.13 2.05 -2.31
N GLY A 138 13.90 3.18 -2.94
CA GLY A 138 14.81 4.32 -2.94
C GLY A 138 15.11 4.88 -1.56
N LEU A 139 16.30 5.45 -1.42
CA LEU A 139 16.65 6.38 -0.36
C LEU A 139 16.17 7.80 -0.67
N MET A 140 15.85 8.05 -1.92
CA MET A 140 15.21 9.26 -2.45
C MET A 140 13.88 8.86 -3.09
N THR A 141 12.83 9.59 -2.76
CA THR A 141 11.50 9.45 -3.38
C THR A 141 11.23 10.58 -4.35
N PHE A 142 10.30 10.35 -5.27
CA PHE A 142 9.67 11.37 -6.09
C PHE A 142 8.25 11.59 -5.54
N ASP A 143 8.06 12.68 -4.82
CA ASP A 143 6.72 13.06 -4.36
C ASP A 143 6.00 13.85 -5.45
N PRO A 144 4.66 13.70 -5.64
CA PRO A 144 3.89 14.40 -6.65
C PRO A 144 3.97 15.93 -6.53
N GLY A 145 3.78 16.63 -7.67
CA GLY A 145 3.83 18.08 -7.74
C GLY A 145 5.23 18.63 -7.96
N THR A 146 5.32 19.83 -8.55
CA THR A 146 6.61 20.44 -8.96
C THR A 146 7.48 20.83 -7.77
N ASP A 147 6.87 21.39 -6.72
CA ASP A 147 7.60 21.91 -5.55
C ASP A 147 7.07 21.32 -4.22
N ASN A 148 5.77 21.02 -4.16
CA ASN A 148 5.07 20.48 -2.99
C ASN A 148 3.95 19.55 -3.46
N CYS A 149 3.55 18.61 -2.60
CA CYS A 149 2.33 17.84 -2.79
C CYS A 149 1.09 18.74 -2.74
N ILE A 150 0.03 18.32 -3.43
CA ILE A 150 -1.24 19.07 -3.46
C ILE A 150 -1.95 19.09 -2.09
N SER A 151 -1.67 18.09 -1.24
CA SER A 151 -2.14 17.98 0.13
C SER A 151 -1.24 17.07 0.95
N TYR A 152 -1.18 17.31 2.24
CA TYR A 152 -0.62 16.40 3.25
C TYR A 152 -1.74 15.95 4.18
N VAL A 153 -1.58 14.76 4.76
CA VAL A 153 -2.47 14.26 5.82
C VAL A 153 -1.75 14.54 7.13
N ASP A 154 -1.96 15.73 7.73
CA ASP A 154 -1.23 16.20 8.91
C ASP A 154 -2.09 16.99 9.91
N GLY A 155 -3.37 17.21 9.58
CA GLY A 155 -4.33 17.96 10.39
C GLY A 155 -4.21 19.47 10.22
N ASP A 156 -3.44 19.97 9.27
CA ASP A 156 -3.48 21.34 8.77
C ASP A 156 -4.21 21.34 7.41
N VAL A 157 -5.38 21.95 7.37
CA VAL A 157 -6.23 21.98 6.17
C VAL A 157 -6.08 23.28 5.37
N SER A 158 -5.01 24.04 5.58
CA SER A 158 -4.80 25.34 4.93
C SER A 158 -4.71 25.23 3.40
N GLU A 159 -4.22 24.12 2.86
CA GLU A 159 -4.16 23.86 1.43
C GLU A 159 -5.53 23.63 0.78
N TRP A 160 -6.59 23.40 1.58
CA TRP A 160 -7.97 23.23 1.13
C TRP A 160 -8.79 24.54 1.13
N GLY A 161 -8.22 25.65 1.60
CA GLY A 161 -8.94 26.90 1.90
C GLY A 161 -9.64 27.56 0.72
N ASN A 162 -9.26 27.24 -0.54
CA ASN A 162 -9.86 27.82 -1.75
C ASN A 162 -10.76 26.84 -2.51
N ASP A 163 -10.92 25.63 -2.01
CA ASP A 163 -11.67 24.60 -2.71
C ASP A 163 -13.17 24.71 -2.41
N THR A 164 -13.97 24.22 -3.33
CA THR A 164 -15.43 24.12 -3.15
C THR A 164 -15.77 22.71 -2.68
N PRO A 165 -16.60 22.57 -1.63
CA PRO A 165 -17.06 21.25 -1.20
C PRO A 165 -17.88 20.59 -2.32
N ILE A 166 -17.65 19.31 -2.53
CA ILE A 166 -18.41 18.51 -3.51
C ILE A 166 -19.67 17.89 -2.88
N VAL A 167 -19.68 17.71 -1.56
CA VAL A 167 -20.86 17.35 -0.78
C VAL A 167 -20.96 18.31 0.41
N GLU A 168 -22.17 18.83 0.68
CA GLU A 168 -22.48 19.63 1.86
C GLU A 168 -23.83 19.18 2.44
N ASN A 169 -23.83 18.81 3.73
CA ASN A 169 -25.04 18.40 4.45
C ASN A 169 -24.92 18.68 5.96
N SER A 170 -25.85 18.17 6.77
CA SER A 170 -25.83 18.41 8.23
C SER A 170 -24.63 17.81 8.95
N LEU A 171 -23.97 16.78 8.39
CA LEU A 171 -22.77 16.16 8.98
C LEU A 171 -21.51 16.99 8.71
N GLY A 172 -21.47 17.74 7.61
CA GLY A 172 -20.32 18.57 7.27
C GLY A 172 -20.17 18.80 5.77
N LYS A 173 -18.91 19.10 5.38
CA LYS A 173 -18.51 19.40 4.01
C LYS A 173 -17.40 18.43 3.59
N LEU A 174 -17.57 17.77 2.45
CA LEU A 174 -16.59 16.89 1.86
C LEU A 174 -15.91 17.55 0.66
N TYR A 175 -14.60 17.49 0.62
CA TYR A 175 -13.75 18.00 -0.45
C TYR A 175 -12.89 16.84 -0.99
N MET A 176 -12.53 16.92 -2.28
CA MET A 176 -11.62 15.96 -2.90
C MET A 176 -10.53 16.64 -3.73
N LYS A 177 -9.36 16.03 -3.74
CA LYS A 177 -8.21 16.31 -4.62
C LYS A 177 -7.58 15.01 -5.07
N SER A 178 -6.71 15.09 -6.06
CA SER A 178 -5.87 13.96 -6.45
C SER A 178 -4.58 14.45 -7.10
N ASP A 179 -3.57 13.59 -7.05
CA ASP A 179 -2.31 13.75 -7.74
C ASP A 179 -1.87 12.44 -8.42
N GLU A 180 -0.64 12.34 -8.84
CA GLU A 180 -0.08 11.16 -9.51
C GLU A 180 0.03 9.93 -8.59
N LYS A 181 -0.27 10.07 -7.28
CA LYS A 181 -0.06 9.01 -6.27
C LYS A 181 -1.30 8.67 -5.47
N TYR A 182 -2.11 9.66 -5.12
CA TYR A 182 -3.23 9.51 -4.20
C TYR A 182 -4.51 10.22 -4.65
N VAL A 183 -5.63 9.72 -4.12
CA VAL A 183 -6.89 10.46 -4.00
C VAL A 183 -7.00 10.93 -2.56
N TYR A 184 -7.26 12.22 -2.36
CA TYR A 184 -7.39 12.85 -1.07
C TYR A 184 -8.84 13.23 -0.80
N PHE A 185 -9.25 13.04 0.46
CA PHE A 185 -10.54 13.49 0.97
C PHE A 185 -10.29 14.34 2.19
N MET A 186 -10.98 15.47 2.29
CA MET A 186 -11.04 16.27 3.50
C MET A 186 -12.48 16.46 3.90
N VAL A 187 -12.82 16.18 5.17
CA VAL A 187 -14.15 16.41 5.71
C VAL A 187 -14.07 17.43 6.83
N ASP A 188 -14.73 18.56 6.62
CA ASP A 188 -15.00 19.54 7.67
C ASP A 188 -16.26 19.14 8.41
N THR A 189 -16.12 18.49 9.56
CA THR A 189 -17.22 17.86 10.29
C THR A 189 -17.97 18.86 11.18
N SER A 190 -19.30 18.74 11.23
CA SER A 190 -20.15 19.59 12.09
C SER A 190 -20.83 18.81 13.21
N ASP A 191 -21.37 17.60 12.93
CA ASP A 191 -22.08 16.75 13.89
C ASP A 191 -21.44 15.34 13.91
N TYR A 192 -20.18 15.26 14.32
CA TYR A 192 -19.41 14.03 14.33
C TYR A 192 -18.50 13.94 15.56
N ASN A 193 -18.54 12.80 16.24
CA ASN A 193 -17.65 12.46 17.34
C ASN A 193 -16.73 11.29 16.93
N PHE A 194 -15.48 11.60 16.68
CA PHE A 194 -14.46 10.66 16.21
C PHE A 194 -14.31 9.39 17.08
N ASN A 195 -14.59 9.49 18.37
CA ASN A 195 -14.41 8.38 19.31
C ASN A 195 -15.64 7.47 19.45
N SER A 196 -16.80 7.89 18.94
CA SER A 196 -18.06 7.15 19.13
C SER A 196 -18.86 6.93 17.85
N ASP A 197 -18.72 7.80 16.86
CA ASP A 197 -19.48 7.74 15.62
C ASP A 197 -18.67 7.07 14.52
N THR A 198 -19.34 6.40 13.59
CA THR A 198 -18.74 5.98 12.32
C THR A 198 -19.17 6.94 11.22
N LEU A 199 -18.20 7.51 10.51
CA LEU A 199 -18.45 8.32 9.31
C LEU A 199 -18.27 7.44 8.08
N TYR A 200 -19.20 7.53 7.14
CA TYR A 200 -19.17 6.79 5.88
C TYR A 200 -19.06 7.73 4.69
N ILE A 201 -18.19 7.36 3.75
CA ILE A 201 -18.08 7.98 2.42
C ILE A 201 -18.30 6.85 1.40
N PRO A 202 -19.56 6.62 0.94
CA PRO A 202 -19.83 5.74 -0.19
C PRO A 202 -19.27 6.36 -1.47
N ILE A 203 -18.74 5.51 -2.36
CA ILE A 203 -18.02 5.89 -3.58
C ILE A 203 -18.53 5.03 -4.74
N ASP A 204 -19.00 5.67 -5.81
CA ASP A 204 -19.38 5.05 -7.09
C ASP A 204 -18.40 5.52 -8.17
N ILE A 205 -17.76 4.57 -8.84
CA ILE A 205 -16.84 4.82 -9.96
C ILE A 205 -17.21 4.03 -11.21
N LYS A 206 -18.01 2.97 -11.07
CA LYS A 206 -18.37 2.05 -12.15
C LYS A 206 -19.87 2.01 -12.35
N ASN A 207 -20.34 2.64 -13.42
CA ASN A 207 -21.75 2.68 -13.76
C ASN A 207 -22.40 1.30 -13.86
N ASN A 208 -23.65 1.16 -13.39
CA ASN A 208 -24.47 -0.06 -13.41
C ASN A 208 -23.88 -1.23 -12.61
N GLN A 209 -23.15 -0.92 -11.57
CA GLN A 209 -22.51 -1.87 -10.64
C GLN A 209 -22.53 -1.29 -9.24
N GLY A 210 -22.16 -2.11 -8.22
CA GLY A 210 -22.16 -1.69 -6.82
C GLY A 210 -23.42 -2.10 -6.06
N ASN A 211 -23.53 -1.64 -4.82
CA ASN A 211 -24.63 -1.93 -3.90
C ASN A 211 -25.40 -0.66 -3.54
N ASP A 212 -26.75 -0.76 -3.43
CA ASP A 212 -27.62 0.31 -2.91
C ASP A 212 -27.76 0.31 -1.38
N SER A 213 -27.06 -0.61 -0.72
CA SER A 213 -27.05 -0.71 0.73
C SER A 213 -25.73 -1.31 1.22
N TYR A 214 -25.36 -1.02 2.48
CA TYR A 214 -24.31 -1.73 3.22
C TYR A 214 -24.97 -2.42 4.41
N ALA A 215 -25.32 -3.70 4.22
CA ALA A 215 -26.15 -4.45 5.15
C ALA A 215 -25.56 -4.53 6.57
N ASP A 216 -24.26 -4.80 6.69
CA ASP A 216 -23.58 -4.93 7.99
C ASP A 216 -23.54 -3.60 8.77
N ALA A 217 -23.54 -2.46 8.05
CA ALA A 217 -23.56 -1.14 8.64
C ALA A 217 -25.00 -0.61 8.87
N GLY A 218 -26.02 -1.25 8.28
CA GLY A 218 -27.41 -0.83 8.35
C GLY A 218 -27.70 0.51 7.66
N ILE A 219 -26.95 0.83 6.58
CA ILE A 219 -27.09 2.05 5.78
C ILE A 219 -27.52 1.72 4.35
N THR A 220 -28.18 2.68 3.71
CA THR A 220 -28.64 2.59 2.32
C THR A 220 -28.12 3.77 1.51
N PHE A 221 -28.14 3.63 0.18
CA PHE A 221 -27.69 4.66 -0.75
C PHE A 221 -28.77 4.95 -1.79
N ASP A 222 -28.83 6.17 -2.30
CA ASP A 222 -29.72 6.56 -3.41
C ASP A 222 -29.20 6.11 -4.77
N LYS A 223 -27.89 5.82 -4.86
CA LYS A 223 -27.19 5.24 -6.01
C LYS A 223 -26.32 4.09 -5.54
N GLN A 224 -26.03 3.16 -6.43
CA GLN A 224 -25.12 2.04 -6.12
C GLN A 224 -23.70 2.55 -5.84
N ALA A 225 -23.06 2.04 -4.78
CA ALA A 225 -21.68 2.34 -4.42
C ALA A 225 -20.81 1.10 -4.65
N ASP A 226 -19.61 1.29 -5.22
CA ASP A 226 -18.60 0.25 -5.41
C ASP A 226 -17.72 0.08 -4.18
N PHE A 227 -17.47 1.18 -3.46
CA PHE A 227 -16.63 1.22 -2.27
C PHE A 227 -17.28 2.04 -1.17
N VAL A 228 -16.88 1.75 0.09
CA VAL A 228 -17.25 2.59 1.24
C VAL A 228 -16.01 2.83 2.09
N ILE A 229 -15.63 4.09 2.30
CA ILE A 229 -14.71 4.46 3.37
C ILE A 229 -15.49 4.54 4.66
N SER A 230 -15.02 3.86 5.70
CA SER A 230 -15.57 3.89 7.05
C SER A 230 -14.53 4.42 8.01
N ILE A 231 -14.78 5.58 8.63
CA ILE A 231 -13.91 6.14 9.68
C ILE A 231 -14.55 5.84 11.04
N ASN A 232 -13.93 4.91 11.76
CA ASN A 232 -14.40 4.40 13.06
C ASN A 232 -13.26 4.41 14.07
N GLY A 233 -12.89 5.58 14.54
CA GLY A 233 -11.74 5.80 15.41
C GLY A 233 -10.40 5.46 14.74
N LYS A 234 -9.34 5.42 15.54
CA LYS A 234 -7.96 5.25 15.03
C LYS A 234 -7.68 3.86 14.45
N ASP A 235 -8.29 2.82 15.02
CA ASP A 235 -7.86 1.43 14.80
C ASP A 235 -8.78 0.64 13.87
N ASN A 236 -10.01 1.13 13.62
CA ASN A 236 -11.03 0.39 12.87
C ASN A 236 -11.41 1.04 11.53
N SER A 237 -10.71 2.11 11.15
CA SER A 237 -10.97 2.83 9.89
C SER A 237 -10.42 2.07 8.68
N ARG A 238 -11.18 2.06 7.58
CA ARG A 238 -10.86 1.30 6.37
C ARG A 238 -11.66 1.72 5.15
N ILE A 239 -11.26 1.23 4.00
CA ILE A 239 -12.08 1.14 2.80
C ILE A 239 -12.48 -0.31 2.57
N VAL A 240 -13.73 -0.54 2.19
CA VAL A 240 -14.29 -1.83 1.78
C VAL A 240 -14.80 -1.77 0.36
N CYS A 241 -14.84 -2.91 -0.32
CA CYS A 241 -15.26 -3.04 -1.71
C CYS A 241 -16.54 -3.84 -1.81
N ASP A 242 -17.43 -3.51 -2.77
CA ASP A 242 -18.50 -4.42 -3.20
C ASP A 242 -17.91 -5.80 -3.51
N GLN A 243 -18.49 -6.86 -2.90
CA GLN A 243 -18.02 -8.22 -3.10
C GLN A 243 -17.92 -8.63 -4.57
N TYR A 244 -18.83 -8.15 -5.41
CA TYR A 244 -18.82 -8.40 -6.85
C TYR A 244 -17.63 -7.75 -7.54
N TYR A 245 -17.12 -6.59 -7.05
CA TYR A 245 -16.07 -5.80 -7.67
C TYR A 245 -14.70 -5.95 -6.96
N ASP A 246 -14.52 -6.98 -6.12
CA ASP A 246 -13.24 -7.24 -5.46
C ASP A 246 -12.27 -7.99 -6.38
N ALA A 247 -11.28 -7.27 -6.90
CA ALA A 247 -10.26 -7.79 -7.81
C ALA A 247 -9.40 -8.90 -7.19
N PHE A 248 -9.15 -8.84 -5.87
CA PHE A 248 -8.40 -9.88 -5.16
C PHE A 248 -9.14 -11.21 -5.17
N THR A 249 -10.42 -11.21 -4.80
CA THR A 249 -11.24 -12.43 -4.80
C THR A 249 -11.43 -12.97 -6.22
N TYR A 250 -11.62 -12.10 -7.21
CA TYR A 250 -11.70 -12.52 -8.60
C TYR A 250 -10.41 -13.20 -9.06
N GLN A 251 -9.24 -12.59 -8.85
CA GLN A 251 -7.97 -13.16 -9.30
C GLN A 251 -7.60 -14.44 -8.58
N TYR A 252 -7.58 -14.41 -7.23
CA TYR A 252 -7.07 -15.53 -6.45
C TYR A 252 -8.11 -16.62 -6.21
N GLY A 253 -9.40 -16.27 -6.17
CA GLY A 253 -10.49 -17.23 -6.03
C GLY A 253 -10.98 -17.79 -7.36
N VAL A 254 -11.44 -16.91 -8.26
CA VAL A 254 -12.09 -17.35 -9.50
C VAL A 254 -11.08 -17.79 -10.56
N GLN A 255 -10.05 -16.97 -10.83
CA GLN A 255 -9.09 -17.31 -11.90
C GLN A 255 -8.08 -18.37 -11.47
N TYR A 256 -7.55 -18.30 -10.25
CA TYR A 256 -6.45 -19.17 -9.81
C TYR A 256 -6.89 -20.31 -8.89
N GLY A 257 -8.08 -20.24 -8.27
CA GLY A 257 -8.56 -21.27 -7.35
C GLY A 257 -7.69 -21.45 -6.11
N MET A 258 -7.04 -20.37 -5.65
CA MET A 258 -6.12 -20.39 -4.49
C MET A 258 -6.81 -20.09 -3.17
N ILE A 259 -8.00 -19.50 -3.22
CA ILE A 259 -8.84 -19.22 -2.04
C ILE A 259 -10.27 -19.68 -2.34
N ASP A 260 -11.00 -20.05 -1.30
CA ASP A 260 -12.40 -20.41 -1.41
C ASP A 260 -13.26 -19.19 -1.75
N VAL A 261 -14.26 -19.40 -2.60
CA VAL A 261 -15.25 -18.38 -2.97
C VAL A 261 -16.66 -18.83 -2.58
N THR A 262 -17.52 -17.85 -2.29
CA THR A 262 -18.92 -18.12 -1.92
C THR A 262 -19.80 -18.27 -3.17
N ASP A 263 -20.93 -19.01 -3.07
CA ASP A 263 -21.84 -19.23 -4.20
C ASP A 263 -22.53 -17.96 -4.71
N ASP A 264 -22.58 -16.90 -3.89
CA ASP A 264 -23.19 -15.61 -4.18
C ASP A 264 -22.22 -14.56 -4.77
N LEU A 265 -20.94 -14.94 -4.96
CA LEU A 265 -19.89 -14.03 -5.42
C LEU A 265 -20.22 -13.28 -6.71
N GLN A 266 -20.96 -13.93 -7.63
CA GLN A 266 -21.34 -13.34 -8.93
C GLN A 266 -22.71 -12.62 -8.90
N GLN A 267 -23.27 -12.41 -7.73
CA GLN A 267 -24.53 -11.67 -7.58
C GLN A 267 -24.24 -10.18 -7.37
N LYS A 268 -24.89 -9.34 -8.17
CA LYS A 268 -24.81 -7.88 -8.03
C LYS A 268 -25.82 -7.38 -7.00
N ASN A 269 -25.52 -6.27 -6.39
CA ASN A 269 -26.39 -5.55 -5.46
C ASN A 269 -26.89 -6.42 -4.30
N THR A 270 -25.97 -7.11 -3.62
CA THR A 270 -26.26 -7.96 -2.48
C THR A 270 -26.28 -7.21 -1.15
N GLY A 271 -25.85 -5.95 -1.15
CA GLY A 271 -25.62 -5.16 0.07
C GLY A 271 -24.36 -5.58 0.83
N LYS A 272 -23.50 -6.42 0.24
CA LYS A 272 -22.32 -7.00 0.90
C LYS A 272 -21.05 -6.28 0.44
N PHE A 273 -20.39 -5.64 1.40
CA PHE A 273 -19.04 -5.08 1.23
C PHE A 273 -18.05 -5.93 2.00
N ILE A 274 -16.88 -6.16 1.43
CA ILE A 274 -15.82 -7.00 2.02
C ILE A 274 -14.52 -6.22 2.19
N PRO A 275 -13.66 -6.61 3.16
CA PRO A 275 -12.33 -6.06 3.30
C PRO A 275 -11.50 -6.28 2.03
N MET A 276 -10.81 -5.25 1.58
CA MET A 276 -9.87 -5.35 0.45
C MET A 276 -8.57 -6.01 0.91
N ASN A 277 -8.17 -7.08 0.25
CA ASN A 277 -6.98 -7.84 0.59
C ASN A 277 -5.88 -7.73 -0.48
N MET A 278 -4.65 -8.00 -0.05
CA MET A 278 -3.48 -8.12 -0.93
C MET A 278 -2.73 -9.41 -0.61
N CYS A 279 -2.42 -10.19 -1.64
CA CYS A 279 -1.62 -11.40 -1.52
C CYS A 279 -0.14 -11.05 -1.27
N TYR A 280 0.52 -11.76 -0.36
CA TYR A 280 1.97 -11.68 -0.16
C TYR A 280 2.66 -13.04 -0.09
N GLY A 281 1.96 -14.12 -0.37
CA GLY A 281 2.54 -15.47 -0.46
C GLY A 281 1.58 -16.49 -1.04
N TYR A 282 2.05 -17.27 -2.01
CA TYR A 282 1.33 -18.44 -2.51
C TYR A 282 1.55 -19.65 -1.60
N GLU A 283 0.69 -20.66 -1.73
CA GLU A 283 0.96 -21.96 -1.13
C GLU A 283 2.32 -22.49 -1.65
N LEU A 284 3.16 -22.91 -0.72
CA LEU A 284 4.45 -23.53 -1.05
C LEU A 284 4.71 -24.75 -0.17
N GLU A 285 5.54 -25.67 -0.66
CA GLU A 285 6.06 -26.78 0.12
C GLU A 285 7.52 -26.51 0.48
N ILE A 286 7.85 -26.56 1.78
CA ILE A 286 9.21 -26.38 2.25
C ILE A 286 10.06 -27.58 1.76
N PRO A 287 11.11 -27.36 0.95
CA PRO A 287 11.84 -28.46 0.30
C PRO A 287 12.45 -29.48 1.28
N THR A 288 12.89 -29.04 2.45
CA THR A 288 13.58 -29.84 3.45
C THR A 288 12.64 -30.65 4.35
N THR A 289 11.52 -30.06 4.78
CA THR A 289 10.58 -30.69 5.74
C THR A 289 9.33 -31.28 5.09
N LYS A 290 9.06 -30.91 3.84
CA LYS A 290 7.82 -31.22 3.11
C LYS A 290 6.55 -30.64 3.77
N GLU A 291 6.71 -29.74 4.71
CA GLU A 291 5.60 -29.01 5.31
C GLU A 291 5.02 -28.00 4.31
N LYS A 292 3.71 -27.89 4.27
CA LYS A 292 3.00 -26.93 3.43
C LYS A 292 2.80 -25.62 4.19
N VAL A 293 3.12 -24.51 3.54
CA VAL A 293 2.76 -23.15 3.96
C VAL A 293 1.58 -22.71 3.11
N GLY A 294 0.50 -22.33 3.74
CA GLY A 294 -0.73 -21.93 3.03
C GLY A 294 -0.63 -20.57 2.34
N PHE A 295 -1.62 -20.26 1.53
CA PHE A 295 -1.80 -18.94 0.90
C PHE A 295 -1.85 -17.83 1.96
N LYS A 296 -1.21 -16.70 1.69
CA LYS A 296 -1.08 -15.58 2.61
C LYS A 296 -1.58 -14.27 2.00
N SER A 297 -2.43 -13.57 2.75
CA SER A 297 -2.91 -12.24 2.40
C SER A 297 -3.07 -11.38 3.65
N PHE A 298 -3.18 -10.07 3.48
CA PHE A 298 -3.50 -9.11 4.54
C PHE A 298 -4.53 -8.10 4.03
N GLU A 299 -5.24 -7.46 4.96
CA GLU A 299 -6.20 -6.42 4.65
C GLU A 299 -5.48 -5.12 4.28
N THR A 300 -5.35 -4.87 2.97
CA THR A 300 -4.77 -3.62 2.46
C THR A 300 -5.75 -2.45 2.52
N GLY A 301 -7.04 -2.70 2.65
CA GLY A 301 -8.06 -1.66 2.84
C GLY A 301 -8.06 -1.00 4.22
N LYS A 302 -7.37 -1.57 5.22
CA LYS A 302 -7.26 -1.00 6.57
C LYS A 302 -6.39 0.25 6.56
N PHE A 303 -6.85 1.31 7.25
CA PHE A 303 -6.15 2.59 7.31
C PHE A 303 -5.24 2.71 8.53
N THR A 304 -4.12 3.37 8.35
CA THR A 304 -3.17 3.74 9.40
C THR A 304 -3.40 5.19 9.80
N TYR A 305 -3.64 5.42 11.11
CA TYR A 305 -3.77 6.76 11.67
C TYR A 305 -2.38 7.37 11.91
N GLY A 306 -2.18 8.62 11.50
CA GLY A 306 -0.92 9.34 11.77
C GLY A 306 -0.76 10.59 10.92
N ASN A 307 0.41 11.21 11.04
CA ASN A 307 0.82 12.38 10.30
C ASN A 307 1.71 11.97 9.13
N ALA A 308 1.29 12.25 7.91
CA ALA A 308 2.03 11.90 6.69
C ALA A 308 2.84 13.05 6.09
N ASN A 309 2.96 14.17 6.78
CA ASN A 309 3.79 15.29 6.32
C ASN A 309 5.27 15.03 6.64
N PRO A 310 6.15 14.90 5.63
CA PRO A 310 7.55 14.52 5.84
C PRO A 310 8.39 15.59 6.57
N THR A 311 7.84 16.77 6.77
CA THR A 311 8.50 17.87 7.54
C THR A 311 8.10 17.88 9.01
N SER A 312 7.16 17.03 9.43
CA SER A 312 6.69 16.96 10.81
C SER A 312 7.56 16.06 11.68
N ASP A 313 7.71 16.41 12.95
CA ASP A 313 8.46 15.62 13.92
C ASP A 313 7.84 14.24 14.20
N ASP A 314 6.51 14.12 14.04
CA ASP A 314 5.72 12.89 14.19
C ASP A 314 5.40 12.21 12.86
N TYR A 315 6.22 12.46 11.82
CA TYR A 315 6.06 11.88 10.49
C TYR A 315 5.97 10.36 10.51
N GLN A 316 4.95 9.84 9.84
CA GLN A 316 4.74 8.43 9.59
C GLN A 316 4.38 8.23 8.11
N SER A 317 5.29 7.70 7.31
CA SER A 317 5.11 7.59 5.86
C SER A 317 3.92 6.72 5.44
N LEU A 318 3.54 5.74 6.27
CA LEU A 318 2.41 4.83 6.04
C LEU A 318 1.07 5.37 6.54
N ALA A 319 1.00 6.59 7.11
CA ALA A 319 -0.26 7.16 7.57
C ALA A 319 -1.19 7.43 6.38
N ASP A 320 -2.44 6.97 6.52
CA ASP A 320 -3.51 7.14 5.54
C ASP A 320 -4.48 8.24 5.94
N PHE A 321 -4.66 8.50 7.24
CA PHE A 321 -5.62 9.50 7.71
C PHE A 321 -5.26 10.11 9.07
N ILE A 322 -5.78 11.31 9.30
CA ILE A 322 -5.73 12.01 10.58
C ILE A 322 -7.05 12.73 10.86
N TYR A 323 -7.42 12.83 12.15
CA TYR A 323 -8.54 13.66 12.59
C TYR A 323 -8.04 14.64 13.65
N LYS A 324 -8.27 15.94 13.43
CA LYS A 324 -7.84 17.01 14.32
C LYS A 324 -8.81 18.18 14.23
N ASP A 325 -9.25 18.68 15.37
CA ASP A 325 -10.07 19.90 15.50
C ASP A 325 -11.31 19.94 14.58
N GLY A 326 -12.00 18.80 14.44
CA GLY A 326 -13.18 18.67 13.58
C GLY A 326 -12.86 18.48 12.09
N LYS A 327 -11.60 18.37 11.71
CA LYS A 327 -11.15 18.12 10.34
C LYS A 327 -10.62 16.69 10.22
N LEU A 328 -11.10 16.00 9.20
CA LEU A 328 -10.65 14.66 8.84
C LEU A 328 -9.96 14.74 7.49
N GLU A 329 -8.71 14.32 7.42
CA GLU A 329 -7.99 14.18 6.17
C GLU A 329 -7.68 12.71 5.91
N ILE A 330 -7.86 12.26 4.67
CA ILE A 330 -7.62 10.90 4.22
C ILE A 330 -6.89 10.95 2.87
N LYS A 331 -5.91 10.08 2.69
CA LYS A 331 -5.34 9.78 1.36
C LYS A 331 -5.43 8.29 1.09
N ILE A 332 -5.81 7.91 -0.11
CA ILE A 332 -5.83 6.51 -0.54
C ILE A 332 -5.08 6.34 -1.86
N PRO A 333 -4.30 5.28 -2.04
CA PRO A 333 -3.75 4.93 -3.33
C PRO A 333 -4.85 4.72 -4.37
N TRP A 334 -4.62 5.14 -5.60
CA TRP A 334 -5.57 4.94 -6.70
C TRP A 334 -6.03 3.48 -6.86
N GLN A 335 -5.15 2.51 -6.61
CA GLN A 335 -5.46 1.09 -6.74
C GLN A 335 -6.52 0.61 -5.73
N LEU A 336 -6.71 1.28 -4.59
CA LEU A 336 -7.81 0.98 -3.65
C LEU A 336 -9.19 1.40 -4.18
N LEU A 337 -9.24 2.05 -5.32
CA LEU A 337 -10.47 2.31 -6.09
C LEU A 337 -10.51 1.50 -7.39
N ASN A 338 -9.78 0.38 -7.50
CA ASN A 338 -9.66 -0.40 -8.73
C ASN A 338 -9.24 0.44 -9.97
N VAL A 339 -8.53 1.56 -9.74
CA VAL A 339 -7.95 2.35 -10.82
C VAL A 339 -6.71 1.64 -11.34
N MET A 340 -6.69 1.36 -12.64
CA MET A 340 -5.59 0.70 -13.34
C MET A 340 -4.55 1.69 -13.87
N ASP A 341 -5.01 2.88 -14.21
CA ASP A 341 -4.19 4.01 -14.62
C ASP A 341 -4.93 5.33 -14.40
N PRO A 342 -4.51 6.15 -13.44
CA PRO A 342 -5.12 7.46 -13.23
C PRO A 342 -4.74 8.47 -14.33
N SER A 343 -3.58 8.33 -14.95
CA SER A 343 -3.09 9.30 -15.94
C SER A 343 -4.00 9.38 -17.17
N SER A 344 -4.51 8.24 -17.65
CA SER A 344 -5.47 8.15 -18.75
C SER A 344 -6.90 7.84 -18.29
N LYS A 345 -7.18 7.91 -16.98
CA LYS A 345 -8.51 7.69 -16.38
C LYS A 345 -9.08 6.31 -16.70
N LYS A 346 -8.34 5.25 -16.33
CA LYS A 346 -8.74 3.86 -16.54
C LYS A 346 -8.97 3.14 -15.20
N ILE A 347 -10.12 2.47 -15.11
CA ILE A 347 -10.50 1.59 -14.00
C ILE A 347 -10.67 0.16 -14.50
N MET A 348 -10.73 -0.79 -13.58
CA MET A 348 -11.06 -2.18 -13.91
C MET A 348 -12.51 -2.27 -14.43
N ASP A 349 -12.71 -3.05 -15.48
CA ASP A 349 -14.05 -3.33 -16.02
C ASP A 349 -14.76 -4.41 -15.20
N ASP A 350 -15.97 -4.80 -15.60
CA ASP A 350 -16.74 -5.90 -15.02
C ASP A 350 -16.00 -7.24 -15.30
N PHE A 351 -15.35 -7.77 -14.26
CA PHE A 351 -14.51 -8.98 -14.35
C PHE A 351 -15.24 -10.21 -14.90
N TYR A 352 -16.51 -10.38 -14.48
CA TYR A 352 -17.30 -11.57 -14.83
C TYR A 352 -17.83 -11.49 -16.25
N THR A 353 -18.18 -10.29 -16.72
CA THR A 353 -18.58 -10.07 -18.11
C THR A 353 -17.38 -10.16 -19.04
N ALA A 354 -16.26 -9.54 -18.70
CA ALA A 354 -15.04 -9.55 -19.48
C ALA A 354 -14.27 -10.89 -19.39
N GLN A 355 -14.56 -11.71 -18.38
CA GLN A 355 -13.83 -12.93 -18.02
C GLN A 355 -12.33 -12.71 -17.77
N SER A 356 -11.96 -11.47 -17.43
CA SER A 356 -10.59 -11.06 -17.09
C SER A 356 -10.59 -9.67 -16.47
N ILE A 357 -9.45 -9.28 -15.85
CA ILE A 357 -9.22 -7.92 -15.37
C ILE A 357 -8.75 -7.10 -16.57
N THR A 358 -9.60 -6.20 -17.05
CA THR A 358 -9.36 -5.36 -18.23
C THR A 358 -9.73 -3.90 -17.92
N PRO A 359 -9.11 -2.91 -18.60
CA PRO A 359 -9.41 -1.51 -18.37
C PRO A 359 -10.70 -1.05 -19.07
N THR A 360 -11.40 -0.11 -18.41
CA THR A 360 -12.48 0.70 -18.99
C THR A 360 -12.33 2.17 -18.55
N ASP A 361 -13.09 3.08 -19.13
CA ASP A 361 -12.99 4.52 -18.80
C ASP A 361 -13.59 4.86 -17.43
N LEU A 362 -12.88 5.70 -16.67
CA LEU A 362 -13.37 6.36 -15.48
C LEU A 362 -14.08 7.67 -15.89
N ASN A 363 -15.39 7.79 -15.61
CA ASN A 363 -16.18 8.95 -15.95
C ASN A 363 -16.38 9.95 -14.80
N GLY A 364 -15.66 9.77 -13.71
CA GLY A 364 -15.75 10.56 -12.49
C GLY A 364 -15.91 9.66 -11.26
N ILE A 365 -15.69 10.24 -10.09
CA ILE A 365 -15.82 9.58 -8.78
C ILE A 365 -17.01 10.23 -8.07
N THR A 366 -18.12 9.51 -7.95
CA THR A 366 -19.31 10.03 -7.27
C THR A 366 -19.29 9.60 -5.81
N VAL A 367 -19.55 10.53 -4.89
CA VAL A 367 -19.42 10.31 -3.45
C VAL A 367 -20.59 10.87 -2.66
N GLY A 368 -20.82 10.26 -1.49
CA GLY A 368 -21.73 10.76 -0.47
C GLY A 368 -21.01 10.96 0.86
N LEU A 369 -21.72 11.52 1.85
CA LEU A 369 -21.22 11.72 3.21
C LEU A 369 -22.35 11.45 4.20
N GLY A 370 -22.16 10.54 5.16
CA GLY A 370 -23.16 10.23 6.17
C GLY A 370 -22.64 9.45 7.36
N LYS A 371 -23.51 9.23 8.36
CA LYS A 371 -23.20 8.39 9.54
C LYS A 371 -24.28 7.35 9.84
N SER A 372 -25.44 7.42 9.22
CA SER A 372 -26.54 6.46 9.38
C SER A 372 -27.65 6.68 8.35
N GLY A 373 -28.57 5.72 8.22
CA GLY A 373 -29.76 5.81 7.37
C GLY A 373 -29.42 5.79 5.89
N ASN A 374 -30.16 6.59 5.10
CA ASN A 374 -29.90 6.74 3.67
C ASN A 374 -28.86 7.83 3.44
N ILE A 375 -27.79 7.49 2.70
CA ILE A 375 -26.71 8.41 2.33
C ILE A 375 -26.81 8.69 0.84
N GLU A 376 -27.01 9.96 0.47
CA GLU A 376 -27.12 10.39 -0.92
C GLU A 376 -25.72 10.63 -1.52
N LEU A 377 -25.46 10.04 -2.69
CA LEU A 377 -24.25 10.28 -3.48
C LEU A 377 -24.46 11.47 -4.41
N THR A 378 -24.23 12.67 -3.91
CA THR A 378 -24.56 13.94 -4.57
C THR A 378 -23.37 14.64 -5.20
N GLY A 379 -22.13 14.36 -4.72
CA GLY A 379 -20.92 14.99 -5.23
C GLY A 379 -20.23 14.13 -6.29
N THR A 380 -19.77 14.76 -7.38
CA THR A 380 -18.93 14.07 -8.37
C THR A 380 -17.61 14.82 -8.50
N TYR A 381 -16.52 14.11 -8.29
CA TYR A 381 -15.17 14.59 -8.51
C TYR A 381 -14.67 14.12 -9.87
N ASP A 382 -14.15 15.03 -10.65
CA ASP A 382 -13.48 14.77 -11.91
C ASP A 382 -12.13 15.51 -11.92
N TYR A 383 -11.14 14.93 -12.61
CA TYR A 383 -9.80 15.48 -12.73
C TYR A 383 -9.31 15.40 -14.17
N GLN A 384 -8.28 16.16 -14.50
CA GLN A 384 -7.70 16.15 -15.84
C GLN A 384 -6.71 14.99 -15.98
N SER A 385 -6.78 14.26 -17.11
CA SER A 385 -5.77 13.31 -17.52
C SER A 385 -4.43 14.01 -17.78
N TRP A 386 -3.34 13.25 -17.67
CA TRP A 386 -1.99 13.77 -17.96
C TRP A 386 -1.16 12.76 -18.75
N THR A 387 -0.18 13.26 -19.47
CA THR A 387 0.83 12.47 -20.20
C THR A 387 2.26 12.77 -19.74
N THR A 388 2.40 13.70 -18.80
CA THR A 388 3.66 14.05 -18.18
C THR A 388 3.39 14.25 -16.70
N PRO A 389 3.90 13.36 -15.84
CA PRO A 389 3.74 13.52 -14.40
C PRO A 389 4.59 14.67 -13.88
N THR A 390 4.14 15.26 -12.79
CA THR A 390 4.92 16.24 -12.03
C THR A 390 5.46 15.59 -10.76
N SER A 391 6.71 15.86 -10.41
CA SER A 391 7.30 15.36 -9.17
C SER A 391 8.48 16.21 -8.73
N HIS A 392 8.78 16.14 -7.44
CA HIS A 392 9.98 16.71 -6.84
C HIS A 392 10.72 15.65 -6.00
N GLU A 393 12.04 15.80 -5.93
CA GLU A 393 12.92 14.89 -5.21
C GLU A 393 12.89 15.18 -3.71
N ARG A 394 12.76 14.13 -2.88
CA ARG A 394 12.89 14.21 -1.43
C ARG A 394 13.75 13.04 -0.91
N LEU A 395 14.77 13.35 -0.10
CA LEU A 395 15.51 12.32 0.62
C LEU A 395 14.66 11.76 1.76
N LYS A 396 14.54 10.43 1.82
CA LYS A 396 13.84 9.74 2.92
C LYS A 396 14.68 9.81 4.20
N PRO A 397 14.06 9.73 5.39
CA PRO A 397 14.79 9.63 6.67
C PRO A 397 15.86 8.53 6.69
N ALA A 398 15.63 7.42 6.00
CA ALA A 398 16.58 6.32 5.84
C ALA A 398 17.96 6.75 5.31
N TYR A 399 18.01 7.73 4.41
CA TYR A 399 19.27 8.29 3.91
C TYR A 399 20.13 8.84 5.04
N TYR A 400 19.55 9.63 5.93
CA TYR A 400 20.28 10.26 7.03
C TYR A 400 20.71 9.23 8.11
N VAL A 401 19.88 8.22 8.33
CA VAL A 401 20.22 7.08 9.21
C VAL A 401 21.48 6.36 8.67
N LEU A 402 21.49 6.04 7.37
CA LEU A 402 22.64 5.41 6.70
C LEU A 402 23.90 6.30 6.76
N GLN A 403 23.77 7.58 6.37
CA GLN A 403 24.87 8.54 6.36
C GLN A 403 25.56 8.65 7.72
N LYS A 404 24.76 8.61 8.80
CA LYS A 404 25.27 8.68 10.19
C LYS A 404 25.99 7.39 10.59
N ASN A 405 25.37 6.24 10.30
CA ASN A 405 25.81 4.95 10.86
C ASN A 405 26.91 4.25 10.04
N LEU A 406 26.96 4.44 8.72
CA LEU A 406 27.99 3.82 7.89
C LEU A 406 29.41 4.34 8.18
N LYS A 407 29.55 5.49 8.84
CA LYS A 407 30.85 6.05 9.24
C LYS A 407 31.64 5.10 10.15
N LYS A 408 30.98 4.25 10.93
CA LYS A 408 31.64 3.28 11.83
C LYS A 408 32.44 2.17 11.12
N TYR A 409 32.24 2.00 9.81
CA TYR A 409 32.95 0.99 9.01
C TYR A 409 34.13 1.55 8.20
N ASN A 410 34.44 2.85 8.35
CA ASN A 410 35.53 3.52 7.64
C ASN A 410 36.88 3.45 8.40
N ASP A 411 36.90 2.80 9.56
CA ASP A 411 38.11 2.58 10.39
C ASP A 411 38.63 1.11 10.14
#